data_84f2feb749627169570f8c7382c122e9
#
_entry.id   84f2feb749627169570f8c7382c122e9
#
_cell.length_a   1.000
_cell.length_b   1.000
_cell.length_c   1.000
_cell.angle_alpha   90.00
_cell.angle_beta   90.00
_cell.angle_gamma   90.00
#
_symmetry.space_group_name_H-M   'P 1'
#
loop_
_entity.id
_entity.type
_entity.pdbx_description
1 polymer ?
#
loop_
_entity_poly.entity_id
_entity_poly.type
_entity_poly.pdbx_seq_one_letter_code
_entity_poly.pdbx_strand_id
1 'polypeptide(L)'
;GSEMCIRDSIQDENQLSSLIADFQSASKIPMIVAVDEEGGAVARLANHEAFSLPKYTSARDIGKTGDPEQARQMGRTIGGYLRFYGFNLDFALVADVDSNPANPVIGRRAYSTDAQQTAQMVAAAVEGFHEAGMLCTVKHFPGHGDTGQDSHYGTATSYKTWEEMKAMEMLPFEAGIAAGADVVMTAHITTPNATTDGLPASLSYTMITERLRGELGFQGVIVTDALEMNAIKNHFTPAESAVAALRAGVDVLLMPSDLRAAFDGVVQAVEDGTLSEERLNESVRRILTLKQKAGLDLSGSSAAKQPIAEKTSDTKCSFSGWLKKLWYGADTAA
;
A
#
# COMPACT_ATOMS: atom_id res chain seq x y z
N GLY A 1 15.39 9.06 3.71
CA GLY A 1 14.55 8.42 4.69
C GLY A 1 14.32 6.98 4.29
N SER A 2 14.49 6.05 5.22
CA SER A 2 14.15 4.65 4.98
C SER A 2 12.71 4.40 5.39
N GLU A 3 11.98 3.69 4.56
CA GLU A 3 10.67 3.16 4.86
C GLU A 3 10.81 1.63 5.05
N MET A 4 9.95 1.02 5.85
CA MET A 4 10.05 -0.41 6.14
C MET A 4 8.75 -1.13 5.82
N CYS A 5 8.89 -2.19 5.01
CA CYS A 5 7.85 -3.20 4.82
C CYS A 5 8.24 -4.44 5.64
N ILE A 6 7.39 -4.83 6.58
CA ILE A 6 7.60 -6.02 7.41
C ILE A 6 6.89 -7.20 6.74
N ARG A 7 7.65 -8.21 6.36
CA ARG A 7 7.12 -9.40 5.68
C ARG A 7 7.46 -10.70 6.43
N ASP A 8 8.73 -11.02 6.54
CA ASP A 8 9.20 -12.33 6.99
C ASP A 8 9.84 -12.31 8.39
N SER A 9 9.81 -11.13 9.06
CA SER A 9 10.47 -10.92 10.36
C SER A 9 9.53 -11.03 11.56
N ILE A 10 8.25 -11.39 11.33
CA ILE A 10 7.23 -11.48 12.38
C ILE A 10 7.34 -12.83 13.07
N GLN A 11 7.45 -12.83 14.40
CA GLN A 11 7.50 -14.04 15.22
C GLN A 11 6.31 -14.10 16.19
N ASP A 12 6.10 -13.03 16.95
CA ASP A 12 4.99 -12.88 17.89
C ASP A 12 4.67 -11.40 18.16
N GLU A 13 3.62 -11.14 18.94
CA GLU A 13 3.15 -9.78 19.26
C GLU A 13 4.20 -8.91 19.95
N ASN A 14 4.96 -9.48 20.89
CA ASN A 14 5.97 -8.73 21.65
C ASN A 14 7.20 -8.42 20.80
N GLN A 15 7.67 -9.41 20.04
CA GLN A 15 8.79 -9.25 19.13
C GLN A 15 8.45 -8.20 18.07
N LEU A 16 7.25 -8.25 17.46
CA LEU A 16 6.82 -7.29 16.44
C LEU A 16 6.80 -5.86 16.99
N SER A 17 6.17 -5.64 18.16
CA SER A 17 6.10 -4.33 18.78
C SER A 17 7.48 -3.78 19.13
N SER A 18 8.38 -4.63 19.63
CA SER A 18 9.76 -4.25 19.93
C SER A 18 10.54 -3.91 18.67
N LEU A 19 10.41 -4.70 17.63
CA LEU A 19 11.07 -4.48 16.33
C LEU A 19 10.68 -3.12 15.74
N ILE A 20 9.39 -2.80 15.71
CA ILE A 20 8.90 -1.50 15.21
C ILE A 20 9.44 -0.35 16.07
N ALA A 21 9.42 -0.50 17.40
CA ALA A 21 9.96 0.51 18.31
C ALA A 21 11.47 0.74 18.11
N ASP A 22 12.24 -0.32 17.92
CA ASP A 22 13.68 -0.25 17.67
C ASP A 22 14.01 0.49 16.39
N PHE A 23 13.28 0.20 15.29
CA PHE A 23 13.44 0.92 14.03
C PHE A 23 13.07 2.40 14.15
N GLN A 24 11.96 2.70 14.83
CA GLN A 24 11.57 4.10 15.07
C GLN A 24 12.63 4.84 15.90
N SER A 25 13.19 4.19 16.94
CA SER A 25 14.22 4.80 17.79
C SER A 25 15.56 5.02 17.08
N ALA A 26 15.90 4.16 16.11
CA ALA A 26 17.11 4.28 15.31
C ALA A 26 17.02 5.36 14.24
N SER A 27 15.81 5.86 13.93
CA SER A 27 15.57 6.82 12.87
C SER A 27 15.54 8.25 13.38
N LYS A 28 16.31 9.15 12.72
CA LYS A 28 16.27 10.59 13.03
C LYS A 28 14.92 11.23 12.67
N ILE A 29 14.31 10.76 11.60
CA ILE A 29 12.98 11.14 11.15
C ILE A 29 12.10 9.90 11.23
N PRO A 30 10.97 9.91 11.95
CA PRO A 30 10.13 8.74 12.11
C PRO A 30 9.76 8.11 10.77
N MET A 31 9.73 6.77 10.74
CA MET A 31 9.50 6.01 9.52
C MET A 31 8.02 5.73 9.28
N ILE A 32 7.64 5.63 8.01
CA ILE A 32 6.47 4.88 7.61
C ILE A 32 6.80 3.39 7.77
N VAL A 33 5.99 2.69 8.56
CA VAL A 33 6.08 1.24 8.76
C VAL A 33 4.84 0.62 8.16
N ALA A 34 5.04 -0.19 7.13
CA ALA A 34 3.97 -0.73 6.32
C ALA A 34 3.97 -2.27 6.30
N VAL A 35 2.81 -2.83 5.97
CA VAL A 35 2.61 -4.28 5.81
C VAL A 35 1.53 -4.55 4.76
N ASP A 36 1.53 -5.74 4.16
CA ASP A 36 0.41 -6.24 3.36
C ASP A 36 -0.57 -7.01 4.24
N GLU A 37 -1.67 -6.39 4.60
CA GLU A 37 -2.72 -7.00 5.41
C GLU A 37 -4.08 -6.82 4.71
N GLU A 38 -4.22 -7.45 3.53
CA GLU A 38 -5.43 -7.33 2.70
C GLU A 38 -6.66 -8.03 3.32
N GLY A 39 -6.40 -8.90 4.29
CA GLY A 39 -7.34 -9.93 4.70
C GLY A 39 -7.31 -11.14 3.73
N GLY A 40 -7.96 -12.23 4.07
CA GLY A 40 -7.93 -13.44 3.26
C GLY A 40 -6.53 -14.08 3.16
N ALA A 41 -6.12 -14.46 1.94
CA ALA A 41 -4.86 -15.15 1.71
C ALA A 41 -3.62 -14.25 1.96
N VAL A 42 -3.76 -12.95 1.74
CA VAL A 42 -2.70 -11.98 1.98
C VAL A 42 -3.01 -11.24 3.28
N ALA A 43 -2.49 -11.78 4.37
CA ALA A 43 -2.58 -11.20 5.70
C ALA A 43 -1.38 -11.70 6.51
N ARG A 44 -0.44 -10.82 6.83
CA ARG A 44 0.82 -11.20 7.47
C ARG A 44 0.66 -11.45 8.97
N LEU A 45 -0.23 -10.67 9.61
CA LEU A 45 -0.52 -10.81 11.04
C LEU A 45 -1.68 -11.78 11.27
N ALA A 46 -2.84 -11.54 10.66
CA ALA A 46 -4.03 -12.33 10.96
C ALA A 46 -3.88 -13.81 10.58
N ASN A 47 -3.06 -14.15 9.57
CA ASN A 47 -2.78 -15.54 9.21
C ASN A 47 -1.64 -16.17 10.01
N HIS A 48 -0.86 -15.39 10.76
CA HIS A 48 0.22 -15.92 11.58
C HIS A 48 -0.34 -16.52 12.88
N GLU A 49 0.13 -17.73 13.24
CA GLU A 49 -0.42 -18.52 14.35
C GLU A 49 -0.22 -17.89 15.75
N ALA A 50 0.79 -17.04 15.89
CA ALA A 50 1.08 -16.34 17.13
C ALA A 50 0.11 -15.17 17.44
N PHE A 51 -0.79 -14.83 16.49
CA PHE A 51 -1.73 -13.71 16.65
C PHE A 51 -3.17 -14.20 16.72
N SER A 52 -3.92 -13.69 17.69
CA SER A 52 -5.36 -13.95 17.80
C SER A 52 -6.16 -12.76 17.27
N LEU A 53 -6.15 -12.59 15.94
CA LEU A 53 -6.78 -11.47 15.25
C LEU A 53 -8.02 -11.90 14.46
N PRO A 54 -8.97 -10.98 14.20
CA PRO A 54 -10.08 -11.24 13.29
C PRO A 54 -9.58 -11.65 11.90
N LYS A 55 -10.11 -12.75 11.37
CA LYS A 55 -9.75 -13.27 10.06
C LYS A 55 -10.89 -13.07 9.07
N TYR A 56 -10.54 -12.61 7.89
CA TYR A 56 -11.45 -12.50 6.75
C TYR A 56 -11.12 -13.59 5.73
N THR A 57 -12.13 -14.20 5.13
CA THR A 57 -11.92 -15.29 4.18
C THR A 57 -11.37 -14.75 2.85
N SER A 58 -11.89 -13.64 2.36
CA SER A 58 -11.39 -12.92 1.19
C SER A 58 -12.15 -11.61 0.98
N ALA A 59 -11.56 -10.65 0.24
CA ALA A 59 -12.27 -9.46 -0.23
C ALA A 59 -13.47 -9.84 -1.12
N ARG A 60 -13.37 -10.91 -1.92
CA ARG A 60 -14.46 -11.43 -2.75
C ARG A 60 -15.69 -11.82 -1.92
N ASP A 61 -15.51 -12.38 -0.74
CA ASP A 61 -16.64 -12.76 0.11
C ASP A 61 -17.31 -11.53 0.73
N ILE A 62 -16.55 -10.48 1.03
CA ILE A 62 -17.11 -9.17 1.40
C ILE A 62 -17.89 -8.57 0.21
N GLY A 63 -17.29 -8.57 -0.99
CA GLY A 63 -17.93 -8.07 -2.20
C GLY A 63 -19.27 -8.77 -2.52
N LYS A 64 -19.35 -10.09 -2.31
CA LYS A 64 -20.60 -10.87 -2.52
C LYS A 64 -21.75 -10.44 -1.62
N THR A 65 -21.50 -9.75 -0.52
CA THR A 65 -22.56 -9.21 0.33
C THR A 65 -23.34 -8.09 -0.36
N GLY A 66 -22.71 -7.40 -1.31
CA GLY A 66 -23.26 -6.21 -1.95
C GLY A 66 -23.36 -5.00 -1.01
N ASP A 67 -22.87 -5.11 0.22
CA ASP A 67 -22.97 -4.10 1.27
C ASP A 67 -21.62 -3.43 1.53
N PRO A 68 -21.40 -2.17 1.11
CA PRO A 68 -20.14 -1.44 1.32
C PRO A 68 -19.78 -1.27 2.81
N GLU A 69 -20.76 -1.29 3.73
CA GLU A 69 -20.47 -1.19 5.16
C GLU A 69 -19.64 -2.38 5.66
N GLN A 70 -19.75 -3.55 5.03
CA GLN A 70 -18.90 -4.70 5.34
C GLN A 70 -17.42 -4.43 4.98
N ALA A 71 -17.16 -3.76 3.86
CA ALA A 71 -15.81 -3.35 3.46
C ALA A 71 -15.27 -2.26 4.41
N ARG A 72 -16.10 -1.29 4.80
CA ARG A 72 -15.76 -0.27 5.80
C ARG A 72 -15.40 -0.89 7.15
N GLN A 73 -16.22 -1.82 7.63
CA GLN A 73 -15.97 -2.53 8.88
C GLN A 73 -14.66 -3.36 8.82
N MET A 74 -14.37 -4.00 7.68
CA MET A 74 -13.11 -4.71 7.46
C MET A 74 -11.93 -3.74 7.58
N GLY A 75 -11.97 -2.61 6.86
CA GLY A 75 -10.92 -1.58 6.92
C GLY A 75 -10.71 -1.05 8.33
N ARG A 76 -11.79 -0.73 9.06
CA ARG A 76 -11.72 -0.30 10.47
C ARG A 76 -11.07 -1.34 11.39
N THR A 77 -11.43 -2.61 11.20
CA THR A 77 -10.90 -3.71 12.02
C THR A 77 -9.42 -3.93 11.75
N ILE A 78 -9.04 -4.05 10.47
CA ILE A 78 -7.64 -4.27 10.07
C ILE A 78 -6.79 -3.06 10.48
N GLY A 79 -7.20 -1.86 10.12
CA GLY A 79 -6.50 -0.63 10.49
C GLY A 79 -6.32 -0.49 12.00
N GLY A 80 -7.33 -0.86 12.76
CA GLY A 80 -7.30 -0.80 14.23
C GLY A 80 -6.23 -1.69 14.84
N TYR A 81 -6.15 -2.97 14.48
CA TYR A 81 -5.12 -3.83 15.05
C TYR A 81 -3.71 -3.54 14.50
N LEU A 82 -3.58 -3.13 13.24
CA LEU A 82 -2.29 -2.72 12.70
C LEU A 82 -1.73 -1.50 13.45
N ARG A 83 -2.58 -0.51 13.70
CA ARG A 83 -2.19 0.66 14.50
C ARG A 83 -1.79 0.29 15.92
N PHE A 84 -2.49 -0.67 16.55
CA PHE A 84 -2.15 -1.17 17.88
C PHE A 84 -0.73 -1.75 17.96
N TYR A 85 -0.26 -2.44 16.88
CA TYR A 85 1.10 -2.98 16.81
C TYR A 85 2.15 -1.96 16.36
N GLY A 86 1.76 -0.73 15.99
CA GLY A 86 2.68 0.35 15.63
C GLY A 86 2.87 0.57 14.13
N PHE A 87 2.13 -0.12 13.28
CA PHE A 87 2.07 0.21 11.86
C PHE A 87 1.35 1.54 11.65
N ASN A 88 1.67 2.22 10.56
CA ASN A 88 1.04 3.49 10.19
C ASN A 88 0.61 3.55 8.73
N LEU A 89 0.90 2.53 7.94
CA LEU A 89 0.41 2.34 6.57
C LEU A 89 0.10 0.87 6.33
N ASP A 90 -1.01 0.59 5.66
CA ASP A 90 -1.30 -0.73 5.11
C ASP A 90 -1.21 -0.71 3.58
N PHE A 91 -0.44 -1.64 3.00
CA PHE A 91 -0.44 -1.89 1.56
C PHE A 91 -1.67 -2.73 1.16
N ALA A 92 -2.82 -2.34 1.68
CA ALA A 92 -4.08 -3.01 1.40
C ALA A 92 -5.06 -2.06 0.72
N LEU A 93 -6.04 -2.62 0.18
CA LEU A 93 -7.13 -2.32 -0.70
C LEU A 93 -6.77 -2.64 -2.14
N VAL A 94 -7.06 -3.91 -2.47
CA VAL A 94 -6.98 -4.34 -3.86
C VAL A 94 -8.13 -3.69 -4.64
N ALA A 95 -7.77 -2.69 -5.45
CA ALA A 95 -8.69 -1.94 -6.31
C ALA A 95 -8.83 -2.61 -7.71
N ASP A 96 -8.14 -3.74 -7.92
CA ASP A 96 -8.26 -4.50 -9.15
C ASP A 96 -9.68 -5.05 -9.34
N VAL A 97 -10.17 -5.00 -10.57
CA VAL A 97 -11.40 -5.68 -10.99
C VAL A 97 -11.04 -7.06 -11.53
N ASP A 98 -11.58 -8.14 -10.97
CA ASP A 98 -11.29 -9.50 -11.44
C ASP A 98 -12.02 -9.77 -12.76
N SER A 99 -11.56 -9.10 -13.83
CA SER A 99 -12.18 -9.12 -15.14
C SER A 99 -11.77 -10.32 -16.00
N ASN A 100 -10.65 -10.98 -15.66
CA ASN A 100 -10.17 -12.18 -16.34
C ASN A 100 -10.27 -13.41 -15.42
N PRO A 101 -11.22 -14.36 -15.65
CA PRO A 101 -11.35 -15.55 -14.83
C PRO A 101 -10.11 -16.46 -14.78
N ALA A 102 -9.20 -16.30 -15.75
CA ALA A 102 -7.94 -17.05 -15.80
C ALA A 102 -6.79 -16.35 -15.05
N ASN A 103 -7.05 -15.19 -14.42
CA ASN A 103 -6.05 -14.45 -13.67
C ASN A 103 -5.54 -15.28 -12.47
N PRO A 104 -4.23 -15.58 -12.40
CA PRO A 104 -3.68 -16.41 -11.33
C PRO A 104 -3.36 -15.66 -10.04
N VAL A 105 -3.42 -14.32 -10.05
CA VAL A 105 -2.87 -13.46 -8.98
C VAL A 105 -3.95 -12.79 -8.16
N ILE A 106 -4.94 -12.20 -8.82
CA ILE A 106 -5.95 -11.35 -8.17
C ILE A 106 -7.10 -12.20 -7.64
N GLY A 107 -7.91 -12.78 -8.50
CA GLY A 107 -8.97 -13.71 -8.12
C GLY A 107 -9.78 -13.24 -6.90
N ARG A 108 -9.70 -14.01 -5.81
CA ARG A 108 -10.43 -13.72 -4.57
C ARG A 108 -9.91 -12.51 -3.77
N ARG A 109 -8.78 -11.93 -4.14
CA ARG A 109 -8.26 -10.69 -3.54
C ARG A 109 -9.08 -9.47 -3.98
N ALA A 110 -9.68 -9.49 -5.18
CA ALA A 110 -10.59 -8.45 -5.64
C ALA A 110 -11.99 -8.59 -5.00
N TYR A 111 -12.65 -7.48 -4.73
CA TYR A 111 -14.01 -7.46 -4.20
C TYR A 111 -15.02 -8.04 -5.20
N SER A 112 -14.90 -7.72 -6.49
CA SER A 112 -15.87 -8.15 -7.51
C SER A 112 -15.24 -8.31 -8.90
N THR A 113 -16.01 -8.90 -9.80
CA THR A 113 -15.82 -8.84 -11.25
C THR A 113 -16.52 -7.60 -11.86
N ASP A 114 -17.37 -6.94 -11.09
CA ASP A 114 -18.04 -5.71 -11.45
C ASP A 114 -17.27 -4.50 -10.93
N ALA A 115 -16.92 -3.57 -11.84
CA ALA A 115 -16.09 -2.43 -11.54
C ALA A 115 -16.79 -1.40 -10.62
N GLN A 116 -18.12 -1.21 -10.80
CA GLN A 116 -18.89 -0.29 -9.96
C GLN A 116 -19.01 -0.81 -8.53
N GLN A 117 -19.27 -2.10 -8.38
CA GLN A 117 -19.31 -2.73 -7.06
C GLN A 117 -17.92 -2.68 -6.40
N THR A 118 -16.86 -2.98 -7.15
CA THR A 118 -15.48 -2.86 -6.63
C THR A 118 -15.19 -1.42 -6.18
N ALA A 119 -15.59 -0.42 -6.95
CA ALA A 119 -15.42 0.99 -6.61
C ALA A 119 -16.13 1.38 -5.30
N GLN A 120 -17.38 0.93 -5.09
CA GLN A 120 -18.11 1.16 -3.85
C GLN A 120 -17.43 0.52 -2.63
N MET A 121 -16.97 -0.72 -2.78
CA MET A 121 -16.24 -1.44 -1.70
C MET A 121 -14.91 -0.77 -1.36
N VAL A 122 -14.13 -0.38 -2.37
CA VAL A 122 -12.85 0.31 -2.19
C VAL A 122 -13.03 1.64 -1.47
N ALA A 123 -13.98 2.47 -1.90
CA ALA A 123 -14.26 3.75 -1.24
C ALA A 123 -14.62 3.56 0.25
N ALA A 124 -15.55 2.64 0.54
CA ALA A 124 -15.98 2.36 1.91
C ALA A 124 -14.82 1.79 2.77
N ALA A 125 -13.96 0.94 2.21
CA ALA A 125 -12.81 0.41 2.92
C ALA A 125 -11.78 1.51 3.24
N VAL A 126 -11.50 2.45 2.31
CA VAL A 126 -10.64 3.64 2.57
C VAL A 126 -11.18 4.42 3.78
N GLU A 127 -12.49 4.70 3.81
CA GLU A 127 -13.11 5.37 4.94
C GLU A 127 -12.91 4.59 6.25
N GLY A 128 -13.08 3.26 6.22
CA GLY A 128 -12.88 2.40 7.38
C GLY A 128 -11.44 2.43 7.93
N PHE A 129 -10.44 2.41 7.07
CA PHE A 129 -9.03 2.58 7.47
C PHE A 129 -8.79 3.95 8.12
N HIS A 130 -9.33 5.02 7.53
CA HIS A 130 -9.19 6.37 8.08
C HIS A 130 -9.90 6.52 9.43
N GLU A 131 -11.07 5.90 9.63
CA GLU A 131 -11.74 5.87 10.94
C GLU A 131 -10.89 5.19 12.03
N ALA A 132 -10.08 4.20 11.66
CA ALA A 132 -9.09 3.60 12.54
C ALA A 132 -7.83 4.46 12.74
N GLY A 133 -7.70 5.57 12.02
CA GLY A 133 -6.50 6.41 11.99
C GLY A 133 -5.30 5.76 11.27
N MET A 134 -5.55 4.81 10.36
CA MET A 134 -4.55 4.10 9.58
C MET A 134 -4.51 4.66 8.16
N LEU A 135 -3.30 4.88 7.63
CA LEU A 135 -3.10 5.18 6.21
C LEU A 135 -3.27 3.92 5.37
N CYS A 136 -3.80 4.08 4.16
CA CYS A 136 -4.05 2.96 3.27
C CYS A 136 -3.57 3.21 1.84
N THR A 137 -3.41 2.09 1.12
CA THR A 137 -2.93 2.07 -0.26
C THR A 137 -3.99 1.44 -1.15
N VAL A 138 -4.24 2.01 -2.32
CA VAL A 138 -5.01 1.34 -3.38
C VAL A 138 -4.06 0.73 -4.40
N LYS A 139 -4.26 -0.53 -4.79
CA LYS A 139 -3.36 -1.31 -5.65
C LYS A 139 -4.13 -2.29 -6.54
N HIS A 140 -3.57 -2.72 -7.65
CA HIS A 140 -2.25 -2.48 -8.24
C HIS A 140 -2.45 -1.67 -9.54
N PHE A 141 -2.19 -0.37 -9.50
CA PHE A 141 -2.41 0.52 -10.64
C PHE A 141 -1.52 0.13 -11.84
N PRO A 142 -2.05 0.08 -13.08
CA PRO A 142 -3.37 0.52 -13.55
C PRO A 142 -4.44 -0.58 -13.60
N GLY A 143 -4.34 -1.65 -12.84
CA GLY A 143 -5.29 -2.75 -12.78
C GLY A 143 -4.66 -4.08 -13.22
N HIS A 144 -4.46 -4.98 -12.26
CA HIS A 144 -3.86 -6.30 -12.47
C HIS A 144 -4.88 -7.39 -12.81
N GLY A 145 -6.18 -7.11 -12.64
CA GLY A 145 -7.22 -8.13 -12.73
C GLY A 145 -7.51 -8.66 -14.15
N ASP A 146 -7.10 -7.93 -15.19
CA ASP A 146 -7.23 -8.32 -16.61
C ASP A 146 -6.08 -9.23 -17.09
N THR A 147 -4.95 -9.25 -16.39
CA THR A 147 -3.76 -9.96 -16.87
C THR A 147 -3.91 -11.48 -16.79
N GLY A 148 -3.36 -12.20 -17.78
CA GLY A 148 -3.31 -13.66 -17.79
C GLY A 148 -2.02 -14.24 -17.20
N GLN A 149 -1.12 -13.42 -16.69
CA GLN A 149 0.19 -13.81 -16.19
C GLN A 149 0.48 -13.14 -14.84
N ASP A 150 1.27 -13.86 -14.02
CA ASP A 150 1.73 -13.35 -12.73
C ASP A 150 3.06 -12.59 -12.91
N SER A 151 3.08 -11.31 -12.53
CA SER A 151 4.26 -10.45 -12.58
C SER A 151 5.39 -10.90 -11.63
N HIS A 152 5.13 -11.81 -10.68
CA HIS A 152 6.17 -12.46 -9.90
C HIS A 152 7.03 -13.43 -10.72
N TYR A 153 6.49 -14.00 -11.78
CA TYR A 153 7.19 -14.97 -12.62
C TYR A 153 7.68 -14.39 -13.96
N GLY A 154 7.14 -13.26 -14.40
CA GLY A 154 7.51 -12.63 -15.66
C GLY A 154 6.69 -11.38 -15.96
N THR A 155 6.74 -10.92 -17.20
CA THR A 155 6.02 -9.70 -17.61
C THR A 155 4.53 -9.98 -17.73
N ALA A 156 3.72 -9.31 -16.91
CA ALA A 156 2.28 -9.27 -17.08
C ALA A 156 1.89 -8.20 -18.09
N THR A 157 0.91 -8.47 -18.95
CA THR A 157 0.49 -7.53 -20.00
C THR A 157 -1.02 -7.40 -20.03
N SER A 158 -1.52 -6.17 -20.08
CA SER A 158 -2.90 -5.84 -20.46
C SER A 158 -2.90 -5.17 -21.83
N TYR A 159 -3.71 -5.68 -22.74
CA TYR A 159 -3.83 -5.16 -24.11
C TYR A 159 -4.95 -4.13 -24.25
N LYS A 160 -5.60 -3.73 -23.15
CA LYS A 160 -6.61 -2.68 -23.17
C LYS A 160 -6.02 -1.35 -23.56
N THR A 161 -6.78 -0.58 -24.31
CA THR A 161 -6.51 0.84 -24.55
C THR A 161 -6.77 1.63 -23.25
N TRP A 162 -6.25 2.84 -23.17
CA TRP A 162 -6.51 3.70 -22.01
C TRP A 162 -8.02 3.98 -21.82
N GLU A 163 -8.77 4.17 -22.92
CA GLU A 163 -10.22 4.39 -22.85
C GLU A 163 -10.96 3.17 -22.30
N GLU A 164 -10.56 1.95 -22.67
CA GLU A 164 -11.12 0.73 -22.10
C GLU A 164 -10.77 0.59 -20.61
N MET A 165 -9.53 0.93 -20.22
CA MET A 165 -9.13 0.94 -18.82
C MET A 165 -9.92 1.96 -17.99
N LYS A 166 -10.17 3.16 -18.52
CA LYS A 166 -11.02 4.17 -17.86
C LYS A 166 -12.45 3.67 -17.65
N ALA A 167 -12.98 2.92 -18.57
CA ALA A 167 -14.34 2.40 -18.49
C ALA A 167 -14.50 1.28 -17.43
N MET A 168 -13.43 0.68 -16.96
CA MET A 168 -13.49 -0.46 -16.05
C MET A 168 -12.46 -0.36 -14.91
N GLU A 169 -11.15 -0.54 -15.21
CA GLU A 169 -10.09 -0.64 -14.22
C GLU A 169 -9.93 0.62 -13.37
N MET A 170 -10.16 1.81 -13.97
CA MET A 170 -9.97 3.08 -13.27
C MET A 170 -11.09 3.40 -12.28
N LEU A 171 -12.29 2.86 -12.44
CA LEU A 171 -13.42 3.19 -11.56
C LEU A 171 -13.13 2.95 -10.07
N PRO A 172 -12.54 1.81 -9.65
CA PRO A 172 -12.16 1.62 -8.25
C PRO A 172 -11.01 2.54 -7.79
N PHE A 173 -10.05 2.86 -8.66
CA PHE A 173 -8.98 3.79 -8.31
C PHE A 173 -9.52 5.21 -8.14
N GLU A 174 -10.36 5.68 -9.04
CA GLU A 174 -11.03 6.99 -8.92
C GLU A 174 -11.85 7.07 -7.63
N ALA A 175 -12.62 6.03 -7.31
CA ALA A 175 -13.39 5.97 -6.08
C ALA A 175 -12.51 5.97 -4.83
N GLY A 176 -11.42 5.21 -4.81
CA GLY A 176 -10.45 5.21 -3.72
C GLY A 176 -9.74 6.55 -3.54
N ILE A 177 -9.33 7.19 -4.65
CA ILE A 177 -8.74 8.54 -4.64
C ILE A 177 -9.74 9.58 -4.11
N ALA A 178 -10.99 9.53 -4.57
CA ALA A 178 -12.05 10.43 -4.10
C ALA A 178 -12.38 10.23 -2.60
N ALA A 179 -12.29 9.00 -2.10
CA ALA A 179 -12.42 8.69 -0.68
C ALA A 179 -11.17 9.08 0.16
N GLY A 180 -10.10 9.55 -0.49
CA GLY A 180 -8.91 10.08 0.17
C GLY A 180 -7.77 9.09 0.37
N ALA A 181 -7.68 8.02 -0.43
CA ALA A 181 -6.56 7.08 -0.40
C ALA A 181 -5.20 7.82 -0.33
N ASP A 182 -4.33 7.36 0.54
CA ASP A 182 -3.08 8.04 0.88
C ASP A 182 -1.96 7.71 -0.09
N VAL A 183 -1.96 6.47 -0.54
CA VAL A 183 -0.92 5.88 -1.39
C VAL A 183 -1.57 5.14 -2.56
N VAL A 184 -0.94 5.20 -3.72
CA VAL A 184 -1.22 4.31 -4.86
C VAL A 184 0.00 3.46 -5.12
N MET A 185 -0.16 2.13 -5.14
CA MET A 185 0.89 1.20 -5.53
C MET A 185 0.75 0.84 -7.02
N THR A 186 1.87 0.97 -7.74
CA THR A 186 1.92 0.73 -9.18
C THR A 186 2.47 -0.64 -9.51
N ALA A 187 1.76 -1.38 -10.36
CA ALA A 187 2.13 -2.72 -10.79
C ALA A 187 3.22 -2.73 -11.87
N HIS A 188 3.89 -3.87 -12.00
CA HIS A 188 4.85 -4.15 -13.07
C HIS A 188 4.14 -4.77 -14.30
N ILE A 189 3.17 -4.03 -14.86
CA ILE A 189 2.34 -4.46 -15.99
C ILE A 189 2.68 -3.61 -17.20
N THR A 190 2.92 -4.24 -18.35
CA THR A 190 3.03 -3.54 -19.64
C THR A 190 1.65 -3.32 -20.25
N THR A 191 1.44 -2.15 -20.84
CA THR A 191 0.15 -1.73 -21.42
C THR A 191 0.37 -1.16 -22.83
N PRO A 192 0.74 -2.00 -23.82
CA PRO A 192 1.22 -1.54 -25.11
C PRO A 192 0.20 -0.76 -25.93
N ASN A 193 -1.10 -0.89 -25.62
CA ASN A 193 -2.16 -0.12 -26.30
C ASN A 193 -2.55 1.16 -25.53
N ALA A 194 -2.04 1.35 -24.30
CA ALA A 194 -2.30 2.52 -23.47
C ALA A 194 -1.08 3.43 -23.31
N THR A 195 0.14 2.90 -23.55
CA THR A 195 1.40 3.64 -23.55
C THR A 195 2.22 3.33 -24.80
N THR A 196 3.17 4.21 -25.13
CA THR A 196 4.07 4.04 -26.29
C THR A 196 5.53 3.84 -25.89
N ASP A 197 5.84 3.88 -24.59
CA ASP A 197 7.21 3.78 -24.08
C ASP A 197 7.70 2.34 -23.91
N GLY A 198 6.79 1.36 -23.96
CA GLY A 198 7.10 -0.07 -23.84
C GLY A 198 7.56 -0.49 -22.43
N LEU A 199 7.45 0.42 -21.45
CA LEU A 199 7.86 0.19 -20.08
C LEU A 199 6.72 -0.42 -19.23
N PRO A 200 7.03 -1.16 -18.16
CA PRO A 200 6.04 -1.48 -17.14
C PRO A 200 5.44 -0.21 -16.54
N ALA A 201 4.18 -0.25 -16.14
CA ALA A 201 3.46 0.91 -15.61
C ALA A 201 4.21 1.61 -14.47
N SER A 202 4.87 0.86 -13.58
CA SER A 202 5.71 1.39 -12.49
C SER A 202 6.93 2.21 -12.94
N LEU A 203 7.33 2.10 -14.21
CA LEU A 203 8.47 2.81 -14.80
C LEU A 203 8.04 3.77 -15.92
N SER A 204 6.75 3.80 -16.25
CA SER A 204 6.18 4.57 -17.38
C SER A 204 5.78 5.98 -16.95
N TYR A 205 6.41 7.00 -17.56
CA TYR A 205 6.03 8.40 -17.36
C TYR A 205 4.57 8.64 -17.75
N THR A 206 4.14 8.06 -18.86
CA THR A 206 2.75 8.17 -19.32
C THR A 206 1.78 7.65 -18.27
N MET A 207 2.01 6.44 -17.72
CA MET A 207 1.11 5.89 -16.70
C MET A 207 1.12 6.68 -15.39
N ILE A 208 2.30 7.03 -14.90
CA ILE A 208 2.44 7.64 -13.56
C ILE A 208 2.12 9.14 -13.61
N THR A 209 2.79 9.88 -14.50
CA THR A 209 2.67 11.34 -14.50
C THR A 209 1.49 11.83 -15.32
N GLU A 210 1.29 11.32 -16.54
CA GLU A 210 0.21 11.84 -17.37
C GLU A 210 -1.15 11.29 -16.94
N ARG A 211 -1.26 9.97 -16.67
CA ARG A 211 -2.54 9.33 -16.34
C ARG A 211 -2.88 9.47 -14.85
N LEU A 212 -2.04 8.92 -13.94
CA LEU A 212 -2.37 8.88 -12.52
C LEU A 212 -2.33 10.28 -11.88
N ARG A 213 -1.28 11.08 -12.14
CA ARG A 213 -1.18 12.44 -11.62
C ARG A 213 -2.06 13.43 -12.40
N GLY A 214 -1.97 13.41 -13.72
CA GLY A 214 -2.62 14.39 -14.60
C GLY A 214 -4.10 14.14 -14.77
N GLU A 215 -4.51 12.97 -15.26
CA GLU A 215 -5.93 12.70 -15.57
C GLU A 215 -6.74 12.29 -14.32
N LEU A 216 -6.23 11.36 -13.49
CA LEU A 216 -6.93 10.95 -12.26
C LEU A 216 -6.73 11.92 -11.09
N GLY A 217 -5.80 12.87 -11.21
CA GLY A 217 -5.60 13.94 -10.22
C GLY A 217 -4.99 13.51 -8.89
N PHE A 218 -4.37 12.31 -8.80
CA PHE A 218 -3.82 11.82 -7.55
C PHE A 218 -2.63 12.64 -7.06
N GLN A 219 -2.71 13.19 -5.85
CA GLN A 219 -1.69 14.04 -5.26
C GLN A 219 -0.92 13.38 -4.09
N GLY A 220 -1.35 12.18 -3.65
CA GLY A 220 -0.71 11.43 -2.57
C GLY A 220 0.62 10.79 -3.00
N VAL A 221 1.14 9.89 -2.18
CA VAL A 221 2.40 9.19 -2.46
C VAL A 221 2.16 8.04 -3.46
N ILE A 222 3.03 7.93 -4.47
CA ILE A 222 3.06 6.79 -5.39
C ILE A 222 4.24 5.89 -4.99
N VAL A 223 3.96 4.61 -4.78
CA VAL A 223 4.96 3.58 -4.49
C VAL A 223 4.98 2.54 -5.61
N THR A 224 6.15 2.00 -5.95
CA THR A 224 6.22 0.82 -6.83
C THR A 224 5.73 -0.42 -6.09
N ASP A 225 5.25 -1.43 -6.80
CA ASP A 225 5.33 -2.81 -6.32
C ASP A 225 6.81 -3.21 -6.14
N ALA A 226 7.09 -4.37 -5.54
CA ALA A 226 8.44 -4.78 -5.19
C ALA A 226 9.35 -4.88 -6.43
N LEU A 227 10.38 -4.03 -6.49
CA LEU A 227 11.32 -3.97 -7.62
C LEU A 227 12.20 -5.23 -7.76
N GLU A 228 12.23 -6.09 -6.74
CA GLU A 228 12.88 -7.41 -6.81
C GLU A 228 12.09 -8.45 -7.60
N MET A 229 10.84 -8.15 -8.00
CA MET A 229 10.01 -9.05 -8.79
C MET A 229 10.62 -9.33 -10.16
N ASN A 230 10.43 -10.55 -10.67
CA ASN A 230 11.04 -10.99 -11.93
C ASN A 230 10.68 -10.12 -13.13
N ALA A 231 9.49 -9.52 -13.13
CA ALA A 231 9.06 -8.57 -14.16
C ALA A 231 10.01 -7.35 -14.29
N ILE A 232 10.74 -6.99 -13.25
CA ILE A 232 11.71 -5.89 -13.23
C ILE A 232 13.13 -6.42 -13.25
N LYS A 233 13.54 -7.23 -12.27
CA LYS A 233 14.96 -7.60 -12.10
C LYS A 233 15.57 -8.39 -13.27
N ASN A 234 14.73 -9.03 -14.09
CA ASN A 234 15.19 -9.74 -15.28
C ASN A 234 15.49 -8.81 -16.48
N HIS A 235 15.06 -7.56 -16.40
CA HIS A 235 15.14 -6.61 -17.53
C HIS A 235 15.89 -5.32 -17.18
N PHE A 236 16.00 -4.98 -15.89
CA PHE A 236 16.60 -3.76 -15.39
C PHE A 236 17.55 -4.05 -14.25
N THR A 237 18.66 -3.36 -14.21
CA THR A 237 19.50 -3.31 -13.01
C THR A 237 18.78 -2.53 -11.89
N PRO A 238 19.21 -2.70 -10.62
CA PRO A 238 18.62 -1.93 -9.51
C PRO A 238 18.73 -0.42 -9.70
N ALA A 239 19.83 0.07 -10.27
CA ALA A 239 20.03 1.48 -10.58
C ALA A 239 19.08 1.96 -11.68
N GLU A 240 18.99 1.23 -12.81
CA GLU A 240 18.11 1.58 -13.92
C GLU A 240 16.63 1.63 -13.49
N SER A 241 16.14 0.61 -12.79
CA SER A 241 14.76 0.57 -12.32
C SER A 241 14.45 1.70 -11.34
N ALA A 242 15.36 2.00 -10.41
CA ALA A 242 15.21 3.08 -9.45
C ALA A 242 15.12 4.46 -10.13
N VAL A 243 16.05 4.74 -11.03
CA VAL A 243 16.09 6.02 -11.77
C VAL A 243 14.87 6.15 -12.69
N ALA A 244 14.50 5.08 -13.42
CA ALA A 244 13.34 5.09 -14.30
C ALA A 244 12.03 5.35 -13.53
N ALA A 245 11.80 4.68 -12.39
CA ALA A 245 10.62 4.89 -11.56
C ALA A 245 10.52 6.33 -11.04
N LEU A 246 11.63 6.89 -10.53
CA LEU A 246 11.65 8.29 -10.05
C LEU A 246 11.40 9.28 -11.20
N ARG A 247 11.98 9.05 -12.37
CA ARG A 247 11.71 9.87 -13.56
C ARG A 247 10.27 9.76 -14.03
N ALA A 248 9.67 8.58 -13.92
CA ALA A 248 8.26 8.37 -14.22
C ALA A 248 7.30 9.13 -13.29
N GLY A 249 7.74 9.52 -12.10
CA GLY A 249 6.92 10.26 -11.14
C GLY A 249 6.58 9.50 -9.85
N VAL A 250 7.16 8.31 -9.65
CA VAL A 250 7.04 7.54 -8.41
C VAL A 250 7.79 8.24 -7.26
N ASP A 251 7.29 8.13 -6.05
CA ASP A 251 7.88 8.79 -4.88
C ASP A 251 8.66 7.81 -3.98
N VAL A 252 8.21 6.56 -3.89
CA VAL A 252 8.82 5.52 -3.03
C VAL A 252 9.14 4.28 -3.86
N LEU A 253 10.35 3.80 -3.75
CA LEU A 253 10.85 2.59 -4.41
C LEU A 253 10.79 1.43 -3.42
N LEU A 254 9.91 0.46 -3.66
CA LEU A 254 9.74 -0.67 -2.74
C LEU A 254 10.69 -1.81 -3.12
N MET A 255 11.45 -2.31 -2.14
CA MET A 255 12.25 -3.53 -2.21
C MET A 255 13.09 -3.67 -3.49
N PRO A 256 14.01 -2.73 -3.79
CA PRO A 256 14.96 -2.95 -4.89
C PRO A 256 15.83 -4.19 -4.58
N SER A 257 16.17 -4.98 -5.60
CA SER A 257 16.95 -6.22 -5.42
C SER A 257 18.35 -5.99 -4.85
N ASP A 258 18.88 -4.77 -4.99
CA ASP A 258 20.09 -4.27 -4.32
C ASP A 258 19.85 -2.80 -3.96
N LEU A 259 19.63 -2.56 -2.67
CA LEU A 259 19.37 -1.22 -2.15
C LEU A 259 20.53 -0.26 -2.37
N ARG A 260 21.78 -0.76 -2.21
CA ARG A 260 22.97 0.08 -2.35
C ARG A 260 23.18 0.50 -3.80
N ALA A 261 23.07 -0.44 -4.73
CA ALA A 261 23.18 -0.15 -6.15
C ALA A 261 22.07 0.79 -6.64
N ALA A 262 20.83 0.62 -6.16
CA ALA A 262 19.73 1.52 -6.46
C ALA A 262 20.00 2.94 -5.95
N PHE A 263 20.45 3.07 -4.70
CA PHE A 263 20.78 4.37 -4.09
C PHE A 263 21.93 5.07 -4.83
N ASP A 264 23.04 4.39 -5.07
CA ASP A 264 24.22 4.95 -5.75
C ASP A 264 23.84 5.37 -7.19
N GLY A 265 22.97 4.59 -7.87
CA GLY A 265 22.44 4.94 -9.20
C GLY A 265 21.60 6.21 -9.20
N VAL A 266 20.77 6.40 -8.18
CA VAL A 266 19.96 7.64 -8.04
C VAL A 266 20.86 8.85 -7.76
N VAL A 267 21.87 8.71 -6.89
CA VAL A 267 22.86 9.77 -6.61
C VAL A 267 23.57 10.17 -7.90
N GLN A 268 24.08 9.18 -8.65
CA GLN A 268 24.75 9.44 -9.93
C GLN A 268 23.85 10.15 -10.94
N ALA A 269 22.58 9.73 -11.03
CA ALA A 269 21.61 10.36 -11.93
C ALA A 269 21.29 11.83 -11.57
N VAL A 270 21.40 12.20 -10.30
CA VAL A 270 21.30 13.60 -9.88
C VAL A 270 22.57 14.37 -10.24
N GLU A 271 23.75 13.80 -9.99
CA GLU A 271 25.04 14.43 -10.28
C GLU A 271 25.25 14.70 -11.78
N ASP A 272 24.79 13.80 -12.64
CA ASP A 272 24.89 13.96 -14.10
C ASP A 272 23.69 14.71 -14.74
N GLY A 273 22.69 15.09 -13.94
CA GLY A 273 21.51 15.84 -14.39
C GLY A 273 20.43 15.01 -15.08
N THR A 274 20.55 13.68 -15.10
CA THR A 274 19.52 12.75 -15.64
C THR A 274 18.23 12.80 -14.79
N LEU A 275 18.37 13.02 -13.49
CA LEU A 275 17.27 13.23 -12.53
C LEU A 275 17.45 14.57 -11.83
N SER A 276 16.47 15.46 -11.91
CA SER A 276 16.58 16.78 -11.26
C SER A 276 16.35 16.70 -9.76
N GLU A 277 17.06 17.52 -8.98
CA GLU A 277 16.81 17.69 -7.55
C GLU A 277 15.38 18.11 -7.26
N GLU A 278 14.76 18.95 -8.12
CA GLU A 278 13.37 19.37 -7.94
C GLU A 278 12.42 18.19 -7.98
N ARG A 279 12.64 17.22 -8.89
CA ARG A 279 11.84 15.98 -8.94
C ARG A 279 11.94 15.18 -7.63
N LEU A 280 13.14 15.08 -7.05
CA LEU A 280 13.32 14.43 -5.74
C LEU A 280 12.65 15.24 -4.61
N ASN A 281 12.77 16.55 -4.63
CA ASN A 281 12.15 17.44 -3.65
C ASN A 281 10.62 17.32 -3.67
N GLU A 282 9.99 17.14 -4.82
CA GLU A 282 8.56 16.85 -4.92
C GLU A 282 8.19 15.56 -4.18
N SER A 283 8.94 14.48 -4.39
CA SER A 283 8.72 13.21 -3.68
C SER A 283 8.92 13.36 -2.18
N VAL A 284 9.97 14.03 -1.76
CA VAL A 284 10.24 14.29 -0.33
C VAL A 284 9.10 15.07 0.31
N ARG A 285 8.58 16.12 -0.35
CA ARG A 285 7.42 16.88 0.15
C ARG A 285 6.20 16.00 0.35
N ARG A 286 5.86 15.13 -0.62
CA ARG A 286 4.73 14.19 -0.50
C ARG A 286 4.93 13.19 0.63
N ILE A 287 6.13 12.61 0.75
CA ILE A 287 6.47 11.67 1.82
C ILE A 287 6.38 12.34 3.19
N LEU A 288 6.90 13.57 3.35
CA LEU A 288 6.80 14.30 4.62
C LEU A 288 5.34 14.64 4.96
N THR A 289 4.53 15.02 3.97
CA THR A 289 3.08 15.24 4.16
C THR A 289 2.38 13.94 4.60
N LEU A 290 2.73 12.79 3.98
CA LEU A 290 2.22 11.49 4.40
C LEU A 290 2.59 11.16 5.84
N LYS A 291 3.85 11.41 6.24
CA LYS A 291 4.32 11.23 7.62
C LYS A 291 3.56 12.11 8.62
N GLN A 292 3.29 13.36 8.26
CA GLN A 292 2.46 14.26 9.09
C GLN A 292 1.03 13.75 9.23
N LYS A 293 0.42 13.25 8.14
CA LYS A 293 -0.92 12.64 8.16
C LYS A 293 -0.96 11.38 9.03
N ALA A 294 0.13 10.61 9.08
CA ALA A 294 0.31 9.48 10.00
C ALA A 294 0.45 9.89 11.47
N GLY A 295 0.55 11.19 11.77
CA GLY A 295 0.77 11.71 13.13
C GLY A 295 2.22 11.56 13.62
N LEU A 296 3.19 11.41 12.70
CA LEU A 296 4.60 11.29 13.04
C LEU A 296 5.21 12.68 13.34
N ASP A 297 5.95 12.78 14.45
CA ASP A 297 6.64 14.02 14.82
C ASP A 297 7.89 14.25 13.97
N LEU A 298 7.85 15.26 13.11
CA LEU A 298 8.96 15.61 12.22
C LEU A 298 9.86 16.73 12.79
N SER A 299 9.63 17.17 14.03
CA SER A 299 10.38 18.31 14.62
C SER A 299 11.84 18.02 14.93
N GLY A 300 12.28 16.76 14.80
CA GLY A 300 13.66 16.34 15.09
C GLY A 300 13.98 16.30 16.59
N SER A 301 13.01 16.58 17.46
CA SER A 301 13.13 16.31 18.89
C SER A 301 13.18 14.79 19.06
N SER A 302 14.21 14.28 19.70
CA SER A 302 14.41 12.86 20.03
C SER A 302 13.07 12.23 20.40
N ALA A 303 12.70 11.19 19.69
CA ALA A 303 11.42 10.51 19.74
C ALA A 303 10.75 10.56 21.13
N ALA A 304 9.83 11.50 21.29
CA ALA A 304 8.82 11.36 22.33
C ALA A 304 8.09 10.08 21.98
N LYS A 305 8.16 9.08 22.87
CA LYS A 305 7.46 7.82 22.83
C LYS A 305 6.07 8.07 22.27
N GLN A 306 5.79 7.63 21.03
CA GLN A 306 4.40 7.48 20.64
C GLN A 306 3.77 6.62 21.72
N PRO A 307 2.62 6.97 22.27
CA PRO A 307 1.98 6.11 23.24
C PRO A 307 1.59 4.82 22.51
N ILE A 308 2.47 3.81 22.58
CA ILE A 308 1.99 2.46 22.74
C ILE A 308 1.04 2.59 23.93
N ALA A 309 -0.27 2.38 23.73
CA ALA A 309 -1.28 2.54 24.75
C ALA A 309 -0.66 2.12 26.08
N GLU A 310 -0.55 3.05 27.05
CA GLU A 310 0.22 2.85 28.26
C GLU A 310 -0.05 1.45 28.78
N LYS A 311 0.98 0.61 28.80
CA LYS A 311 0.96 -0.60 29.61
C LYS A 311 0.92 -0.10 31.05
N THR A 312 -0.30 0.21 31.54
CA THR A 312 -0.53 0.26 32.96
C THR A 312 -0.13 -1.12 33.50
N SER A 313 0.72 -1.14 34.49
CA SER A 313 1.27 -2.33 35.14
C SER A 313 0.23 -3.18 35.84
N ASP A 314 -1.06 -3.02 35.57
CA ASP A 314 -2.16 -3.82 36.04
C ASP A 314 -2.81 -4.62 34.93
N THR A 315 -2.53 -5.91 35.01
CA THR A 315 -3.35 -7.05 34.58
C THR A 315 -4.22 -6.91 33.36
N LYS A 316 -3.79 -7.60 32.27
CA LYS A 316 -4.67 -8.09 31.20
C LYS A 316 -5.36 -7.02 30.33
N CYS A 317 -4.63 -6.11 29.73
CA CYS A 317 -5.07 -5.52 28.49
C CYS A 317 -4.76 -6.50 27.34
N SER A 318 -5.57 -7.56 27.22
CA SER A 318 -5.57 -8.40 26.04
C SER A 318 -6.25 -7.62 24.91
N PHE A 319 -5.85 -7.89 23.66
CA PHE A 319 -6.52 -7.39 22.46
C PHE A 319 -8.06 -7.59 22.54
N SER A 320 -8.54 -8.65 23.20
CA SER A 320 -9.96 -8.88 23.52
C SER A 320 -10.60 -7.79 24.40
N GLY A 321 -9.86 -7.17 25.30
CA GLY A 321 -10.35 -6.04 26.10
C GLY A 321 -10.44 -4.74 25.30
N TRP A 322 -9.52 -4.53 24.37
CA TRP A 322 -9.54 -3.40 23.43
C TRP A 322 -10.67 -3.53 22.40
N LEU A 323 -10.87 -4.73 21.81
CA LEU A 323 -12.00 -5.03 20.93
C LEU A 323 -13.35 -4.78 21.62
N LYS A 324 -13.51 -5.17 22.88
CA LYS A 324 -14.75 -4.90 23.63
C LYS A 324 -15.04 -3.41 23.76
N LYS A 325 -14.03 -2.57 23.97
CA LYS A 325 -14.21 -1.11 24.03
C LYS A 325 -14.61 -0.50 22.68
N LEU A 326 -14.08 -1.02 21.58
CA LEU A 326 -14.43 -0.59 20.21
C LEU A 326 -15.85 -1.01 19.78
N TRP A 327 -16.31 -2.18 20.24
CA TRP A 327 -17.60 -2.76 19.80
C TRP A 327 -18.78 -2.38 20.68
N TYR A 328 -18.57 -2.10 21.95
CA TYR A 328 -19.67 -1.90 22.92
C TYR A 328 -19.76 -0.48 23.50
N GLY A 329 -18.94 0.48 23.05
CA GLY A 329 -18.93 1.83 23.64
C GLY A 329 -18.46 1.78 25.10
N ALA A 330 -17.69 2.75 25.56
CA ALA A 330 -17.36 2.90 26.94
C ALA A 330 -18.67 3.08 27.76
N ASP A 331 -18.76 2.32 28.87
CA ASP A 331 -19.74 2.35 29.94
C ASP A 331 -20.83 1.27 29.90
N THR A 332 -20.46 0.11 30.50
CA THR A 332 -21.28 -0.49 31.51
C THR A 332 -20.40 -0.73 32.71
N ALA A 333 -20.31 0.28 33.58
CA ALA A 333 -19.94 0.11 34.97
C ALA A 333 -21.15 -0.48 35.68
N ALA A 334 -21.03 -1.70 36.22
CA ALA A 334 -21.72 -2.25 37.39
C ALA A 334 -20.91 -3.48 37.82
#